data_45e4f59d3f477d6cf643b69e59861444
#
_entry.id   45e4f59d3f477d6cf643b69e59861444
#
_cell.length_a   1.000
_cell.length_b   1.000
_cell.length_c   1.000
_cell.angle_alpha   90.00
_cell.angle_beta   90.00
_cell.angle_gamma   90.00
#
_symmetry.space_group_name_H-M   'P 1'
#
loop_
_entity.id
_entity.type
_entity.pdbx_description
1 polymer ?
#
loop_
_entity_poly.entity_id
_entity_poly.type
_entity_poly.pdbx_seq_one_letter_code
_entity_poly.pdbx_strand_id
1 'polypeptide(L)' 'MDNKIQENLEQLKKMLVLLSEERKIVMSHHKTFEHVEKMRKIVDESLEISKKG' A
#
# COMPACT_ATOMS: atom_id res chain seq x y z
N MET A 1 -12.23 11.34 -13.81
CA MET A 1 -11.14 10.52 -13.29
C MET A 1 -11.23 10.44 -11.78
N ASP A 2 -11.05 9.27 -11.25
CA ASP A 2 -11.21 9.06 -9.82
C ASP A 2 -9.92 9.40 -9.08
N ASN A 3 -9.93 10.52 -8.37
CA ASN A 3 -8.76 10.95 -7.60
C ASN A 3 -8.41 9.98 -6.48
N LYS A 4 -9.39 9.22 -6.02
CA LYS A 4 -9.17 8.25 -4.96
C LYS A 4 -8.21 7.15 -5.38
N ILE A 5 -8.33 6.67 -6.61
CA ILE A 5 -7.41 5.66 -7.14
C ILE A 5 -6.00 6.21 -7.22
N GLN A 6 -5.86 7.44 -7.70
CA GLN A 6 -4.55 8.09 -7.78
C GLN A 6 -3.92 8.24 -6.39
N GLU A 7 -4.70 8.68 -5.42
CA GLU A 7 -4.23 8.82 -4.04
C GLU A 7 -3.78 7.48 -3.48
N ASN A 8 -4.56 6.44 -3.73
CA ASN A 8 -4.24 5.10 -3.26
C ASN A 8 -2.94 4.58 -3.89
N LEU A 9 -2.75 4.83 -5.18
CA LEU A 9 -1.52 4.42 -5.86
C LEU A 9 -0.30 5.15 -5.33
N GLU A 10 -0.44 6.43 -5.05
CA GLU A 10 0.65 7.22 -4.47
C GLU A 10 1.00 6.72 -3.07
N GLN A 11 0.00 6.39 -2.29
CA GLN A 11 0.20 5.85 -0.95
C GLN A 11 0.90 4.49 -1.03
N LEU A 12 0.48 3.63 -1.95
CA LEU A 12 1.12 2.34 -2.17
C LEU A 12 2.59 2.50 -2.54
N LYS A 13 2.88 3.47 -3.39
CA LYS A 13 4.26 3.75 -3.79
C LYS A 13 5.11 4.11 -2.59
N LYS A 14 4.61 4.98 -1.72
CA LYS A 14 5.31 5.35 -0.50
C LYS A 14 5.56 4.16 0.41
N MET A 15 4.55 3.31 0.56
CA MET A 15 4.67 2.12 1.39
C MET A 15 5.66 1.12 0.81
N LEU A 16 5.71 0.99 -0.51
CA LEU A 16 6.69 0.13 -1.17
C LEU A 16 8.12 0.65 -0.98
N VAL A 17 8.30 1.96 -1.04
CA VAL A 17 9.61 2.56 -0.79
C VAL A 17 10.07 2.28 0.63
N LEU A 18 9.17 2.41 1.60
CA LEU A 18 9.48 2.10 2.99
C LEU A 18 9.88 0.64 3.15
N LEU A 19 9.17 -0.26 2.48
CA LEU A 19 9.48 -1.68 2.51
C LEU A 19 10.85 -1.97 1.91
N SER A 20 11.19 -1.27 0.85
CA SER A 20 12.48 -1.40 0.19
C SER A 20 13.62 -0.92 1.10
N GLU A 21 13.37 0.08 1.93
CA GLU A 21 14.36 0.61 2.86
C GLU A 21 14.54 -0.27 4.09
N GLU A 22 13.66 -1.21 4.34
CA GLU A 22 13.77 -2.15 5.45
C GLU A 22 15.06 -2.95 5.43
N ARG A 23 15.71 -3.05 4.31
CA ARG A 23 17.02 -3.70 4.22
C ARG A 23 18.05 -3.02 5.10
N LYS A 24 17.83 -1.74 5.44
CA LYS A 24 18.71 -0.96 6.29
C LYS A 24 18.23 -0.89 7.73
N ILE A 25 16.93 -1.10 7.94
CA ILE A 25 16.31 -1.03 9.25
C ILE A 25 15.64 -2.36 9.53
N VAL A 26 15.99 -2.97 10.66
CA VAL A 26 15.37 -4.25 11.04
C VAL A 26 14.00 -3.97 11.63
N MET A 27 12.95 -4.29 10.87
CA MET A 27 11.60 -4.24 11.40
C MET A 27 11.18 -5.62 11.91
N SER A 28 10.37 -5.65 12.96
CA SER A 28 9.84 -6.91 13.46
C SER A 28 8.89 -7.52 12.42
N HIS A 29 8.77 -8.85 12.45
CA HIS A 29 7.84 -9.55 11.55
C HIS A 29 6.42 -9.02 11.67
N HIS A 30 6.02 -8.67 12.90
CA HIS A 30 4.69 -8.16 13.16
C HIS A 30 4.43 -6.84 12.41
N LYS A 31 5.38 -5.92 12.47
CA LYS A 31 5.24 -4.63 11.79
C LYS A 31 5.25 -4.79 10.28
N THR A 32 6.11 -5.65 9.76
CA THR A 32 6.17 -5.95 8.33
C THR A 32 4.84 -6.53 7.87
N PHE A 33 4.28 -7.45 8.63
CA PHE A 33 3.00 -8.06 8.32
C PHE A 33 1.88 -7.02 8.28
N GLU A 34 1.81 -6.15 9.30
CA GLU A 34 0.81 -5.08 9.32
C GLU A 34 0.94 -4.15 8.12
N HIS A 35 2.17 -3.82 7.76
CA HIS A 35 2.43 -2.95 6.61
C HIS A 35 1.90 -3.57 5.32
N VAL A 36 2.18 -4.85 5.10
CA VAL A 36 1.72 -5.57 3.92
C VAL A 36 0.19 -5.67 3.91
N GLU A 37 -0.43 -5.90 5.07
CA GLU A 37 -1.88 -5.97 5.17
C GLU A 37 -2.54 -4.64 4.79
N LYS A 38 -1.97 -3.52 5.21
CA LYS A 38 -2.48 -2.20 4.83
C LYS A 38 -2.38 -1.99 3.33
N MET A 39 -1.27 -2.38 2.73
CA MET A 39 -1.08 -2.29 1.29
C MET A 39 -2.13 -3.12 0.56
N ARG A 40 -2.40 -4.32 1.04
CA ARG A 40 -3.39 -5.20 0.46
C ARG A 40 -4.79 -4.57 0.49
N LYS A 41 -5.15 -3.95 1.61
CA LYS A 41 -6.44 -3.27 1.73
C LYS A 41 -6.55 -2.12 0.73
N ILE A 42 -5.48 -1.37 0.55
CA ILE A 42 -5.48 -0.26 -0.41
C ILE A 42 -5.66 -0.78 -1.83
N VAL A 43 -5.02 -1.89 -2.17
CA VAL A 43 -5.18 -2.52 -3.48
C VAL A 43 -6.62 -2.99 -3.67
N ASP A 44 -7.18 -3.67 -2.67
CA ASP A 44 -8.56 -4.17 -2.74
C ASP A 44 -9.55 -3.02 -2.92
N GLU A 45 -9.36 -1.92 -2.18
CA GLU A 45 -10.21 -0.74 -2.32
C GLU A 45 -10.10 -0.15 -3.72
N SER A 46 -8.88 -0.05 -4.24
CA SER A 46 -8.65 0.49 -5.57
C SER A 46 -9.31 -0.36 -6.64
N LEU A 47 -9.27 -1.68 -6.49
CA LEU A 47 -9.92 -2.60 -7.41
C LEU A 47 -11.44 -2.43 -7.38
N GLU A 48 -12.01 -2.24 -6.19
CA GLU A 48 -13.45 -2.01 -6.06
C GLU A 48 -13.87 -0.72 -6.75
N ILE A 49 -13.11 0.35 -6.55
CA ILE A 49 -13.38 1.63 -7.20
C ILE A 49 -13.30 1.48 -8.72
N SER A 50 -12.28 0.77 -9.20
CA SER A 50 -12.08 0.53 -10.63
C SER A 50 -13.24 -0.24 -11.25
N LYS A 51 -13.80 -1.19 -10.52
CA LYS A 51 -14.93 -1.97 -11.03
C LYS A 51 -16.20 -1.14 -11.17
N LYS A 52 -16.36 -0.15 -10.33
CA LYS A 52 -17.53 0.73 -10.35
C LYS A 52 -17.41 1.85 -11.38
N GLY A 53 -16.20 2.17 -11.73
CA GLY A 53 -15.92 3.20 -12.73
C GLY A 53 -15.98 2.62 -14.11
#